data_78e6a707effd01aa59d14fa4a3e57aee
#
_entry.id   78e6a707effd01aa59d14fa4a3e57aee
#
_cell.length_a   1.000
_cell.length_b   1.000
_cell.length_c   1.000
_cell.angle_alpha   90.00
_cell.angle_beta   90.00
_cell.angle_gamma   90.00
#
_symmetry.space_group_name_H-M   'P 1'
#
loop_
_entity.id
_entity.type
_entity.pdbx_description
1 polymer ?
#
loop_
_entity_poly.entity_id
_entity_poly.type
_entity_poly.pdbx_seq_one_letter_code
_entity_poly.pdbx_strand_id
1 'polypeptide(L)'
;MRKCKNCKESFEPKNKNQRYCLEPKCVHKWVIEANKKAWDLEKKKMLEDLETVSELTKKAQKEFNSFIRERDRDKGCISCGAELNGKFDAGHYFNTQYSSVRFDENNVHGQCVNCNYHKHGALLEYQVGIEKRIGGRVV
;
A
#
# COMPACT_ATOMS: atom_id res chain seq x y z
N MET A 1 16.77 -24.87 -45.27
CA MET A 1 16.22 -25.80 -44.25
C MET A 1 16.51 -25.34 -42.84
N ARG A 2 15.62 -25.55 -41.86
CA ARG A 2 15.73 -25.18 -40.47
C ARG A 2 15.36 -26.38 -39.57
N LYS A 3 16.04 -26.56 -38.43
CA LYS A 3 15.68 -27.62 -37.48
C LYS A 3 14.49 -27.18 -36.60
N CYS A 4 13.48 -28.04 -36.50
CA CYS A 4 12.33 -27.81 -35.65
C CYS A 4 12.73 -27.72 -34.18
N LYS A 5 12.20 -26.72 -33.42
CA LYS A 5 12.52 -26.54 -32.01
C LYS A 5 12.06 -27.73 -31.14
N ASN A 6 10.98 -28.44 -31.56
CA ASN A 6 10.45 -29.58 -30.81
C ASN A 6 11.06 -30.92 -31.23
N CYS A 7 10.82 -31.41 -32.49
CA CYS A 7 11.28 -32.72 -32.91
C CYS A 7 12.70 -32.77 -33.43
N LYS A 8 13.36 -31.61 -33.60
CA LYS A 8 14.73 -31.47 -34.15
C LYS A 8 14.93 -31.88 -35.61
N GLU A 9 13.89 -32.34 -36.26
CA GLU A 9 13.91 -32.67 -37.70
C GLU A 9 14.03 -31.42 -38.57
N SER A 10 14.66 -31.57 -39.74
CA SER A 10 14.82 -30.50 -40.70
C SER A 10 13.50 -30.26 -41.46
N PHE A 11 13.10 -29.00 -41.58
CA PHE A 11 11.92 -28.59 -42.32
C PHE A 11 12.17 -27.33 -43.14
N GLU A 12 11.34 -27.06 -44.11
CA GLU A 12 11.38 -25.81 -44.86
C GLU A 12 10.40 -24.80 -44.26
N PRO A 13 10.91 -23.68 -43.72
CA PRO A 13 10.05 -22.70 -43.05
C PRO A 13 9.29 -21.85 -44.07
N LYS A 14 7.96 -21.66 -43.87
CA LYS A 14 7.12 -20.77 -44.67
C LYS A 14 7.39 -19.28 -44.44
N ASN A 15 8.00 -18.93 -43.29
CA ASN A 15 8.40 -17.56 -42.97
C ASN A 15 9.64 -17.52 -42.06
N LYS A 16 10.29 -16.35 -42.02
CA LYS A 16 11.55 -16.16 -41.27
C LYS A 16 11.44 -16.45 -39.75
N ASN A 17 10.26 -16.38 -39.19
CA ASN A 17 10.05 -16.53 -37.74
C ASN A 17 9.55 -17.92 -37.33
N GLN A 18 9.26 -18.82 -38.32
CA GLN A 18 8.79 -20.17 -38.04
C GLN A 18 9.88 -21.03 -37.40
N ARG A 19 9.66 -21.45 -36.14
CA ARG A 19 10.57 -22.28 -35.36
C ARG A 19 10.15 -23.74 -35.20
N TYR A 20 8.93 -24.07 -35.59
CA TYR A 20 8.30 -25.41 -35.50
C TYR A 20 7.87 -25.88 -36.85
N CYS A 21 8.04 -27.17 -37.13
CA CYS A 21 7.44 -27.80 -38.34
C CYS A 21 5.90 -27.88 -38.21
N LEU A 22 5.23 -28.32 -39.28
CA LEU A 22 3.77 -28.41 -39.33
C LEU A 22 3.23 -29.73 -38.77
N GLU A 23 4.06 -30.59 -38.22
CA GLU A 23 3.62 -31.80 -37.53
C GLU A 23 2.69 -31.46 -36.37
N PRO A 24 1.52 -32.15 -36.19
CA PRO A 24 0.52 -31.82 -35.17
C PRO A 24 1.10 -31.67 -33.76
N LYS A 25 2.01 -32.54 -33.36
CA LYS A 25 2.70 -32.47 -32.04
C LYS A 25 3.54 -31.20 -31.87
N CYS A 26 4.16 -30.74 -32.95
CA CYS A 26 5.01 -29.56 -32.93
C CYS A 26 4.19 -28.27 -32.94
N VAL A 27 3.09 -28.26 -33.71
CA VAL A 27 2.11 -27.17 -33.73
C VAL A 27 1.44 -27.03 -32.37
N HIS A 28 0.99 -28.12 -31.76
CA HIS A 28 0.40 -28.11 -30.42
C HIS A 28 1.36 -27.49 -29.36
N LYS A 29 2.63 -27.92 -29.38
CA LYS A 29 3.62 -27.36 -28.50
C LYS A 29 3.87 -25.87 -28.73
N TRP A 30 3.89 -25.43 -29.99
CA TRP A 30 4.00 -24.01 -30.32
C TRP A 30 2.82 -23.19 -29.77
N VAL A 31 1.58 -23.71 -29.93
CA VAL A 31 0.37 -23.05 -29.42
C VAL A 31 0.44 -22.91 -27.88
N ILE A 32 0.84 -23.98 -27.17
CA ILE A 32 0.99 -23.91 -25.69
C ILE A 32 2.04 -22.86 -25.29
N GLU A 33 3.21 -22.85 -25.95
CA GLU A 33 4.26 -21.86 -25.64
C GLU A 33 3.81 -20.43 -25.97
N ALA A 34 3.06 -20.22 -27.05
CA ALA A 34 2.51 -18.93 -27.45
C ALA A 34 1.48 -18.43 -26.44
N ASN A 35 0.53 -19.29 -26.03
CA ASN A 35 -0.49 -18.96 -25.05
C ASN A 35 0.12 -18.65 -23.67
N LYS A 36 1.12 -19.45 -23.25
CA LYS A 36 1.84 -19.18 -22.01
C LYS A 36 2.53 -17.80 -22.03
N LYS A 37 3.20 -17.48 -23.15
CA LYS A 37 3.82 -16.14 -23.30
C LYS A 37 2.80 -15.01 -23.25
N ALA A 38 1.67 -15.17 -23.92
CA ALA A 38 0.60 -14.16 -23.90
C ALA A 38 0.07 -13.96 -22.47
N TRP A 39 -0.21 -15.07 -21.76
CA TRP A 39 -0.65 -15.05 -20.37
C TRP A 39 0.37 -14.41 -19.41
N ASP A 40 1.67 -14.76 -19.54
CA ASP A 40 2.72 -14.19 -18.70
C ASP A 40 2.85 -12.66 -18.89
N LEU A 41 2.66 -12.19 -20.15
CA LEU A 41 2.65 -10.75 -20.46
C LEU A 41 1.42 -10.05 -19.86
N GLU A 42 0.24 -10.65 -19.99
CA GLU A 42 -1.01 -10.11 -19.43
C GLU A 42 -0.95 -10.06 -17.90
N LYS A 43 -0.50 -11.16 -17.27
CA LYS A 43 -0.28 -11.25 -15.84
C LYS A 43 0.70 -10.17 -15.34
N LYS A 44 1.78 -9.93 -16.09
CA LYS A 44 2.73 -8.87 -15.74
C LYS A 44 2.08 -7.49 -15.75
N LYS A 45 1.28 -7.18 -16.78
CA LYS A 45 0.52 -5.91 -16.83
C LYS A 45 -0.46 -5.80 -15.67
N MET A 46 -1.23 -6.86 -15.38
CA MET A 46 -2.15 -6.85 -14.22
C MET A 46 -1.43 -6.58 -12.89
N LEU A 47 -0.23 -7.15 -12.70
CA LEU A 47 0.56 -6.92 -11.49
C LEU A 47 1.15 -5.51 -11.41
N GLU A 48 1.49 -4.91 -12.55
CA GLU A 48 1.97 -3.51 -12.62
C GLU A 48 0.86 -2.51 -12.29
N ASP A 49 -0.41 -2.85 -12.62
CA ASP A 49 -1.59 -2.02 -12.34
C ASP A 49 -2.10 -2.14 -10.89
N LEU A 50 -1.63 -3.14 -10.12
CA LEU A 50 -2.04 -3.33 -8.73
C LEU A 50 -1.28 -2.37 -7.80
N GLU A 51 -2.04 -1.59 -7.04
CA GLU A 51 -1.47 -0.78 -5.97
C GLU A 51 -0.86 -1.66 -4.88
N THR A 52 0.31 -1.29 -4.42
CA THR A 52 0.97 -2.00 -3.33
C THR A 52 0.25 -1.74 -1.99
N VAL A 53 0.38 -2.68 -1.04
CA VAL A 53 -0.11 -2.49 0.34
C VAL A 53 0.44 -1.20 0.95
N SER A 54 1.68 -0.83 0.63
CA SER A 54 2.30 0.42 1.11
C SER A 54 1.58 1.66 0.59
N GLU A 55 1.20 1.68 -0.70
CA GLU A 55 0.46 2.79 -1.31
C GLU A 55 -0.95 2.91 -0.75
N LEU A 56 -1.65 1.77 -0.63
CA LEU A 56 -2.97 1.72 0.00
C LEU A 56 -2.93 2.20 1.46
N THR A 57 -1.90 1.77 2.21
CA THR A 57 -1.71 2.21 3.61
C THR A 57 -1.48 3.72 3.70
N LYS A 58 -0.71 4.32 2.78
CA LYS A 58 -0.51 5.77 2.73
C LYS A 58 -1.81 6.53 2.43
N LYS A 59 -2.61 6.01 1.50
CA LYS A 59 -3.93 6.59 1.18
C LYS A 59 -4.85 6.51 2.40
N ALA A 60 -4.97 5.33 3.01
CA ALA A 60 -5.76 5.13 4.23
C ALA A 60 -5.31 6.06 5.37
N GLN A 61 -3.99 6.22 5.57
CA GLN A 61 -3.44 7.12 6.59
C GLN A 61 -3.83 8.59 6.35
N LYS A 62 -3.81 9.03 5.10
CA LYS A 62 -4.21 10.39 4.74
C LYS A 62 -5.67 10.66 5.10
N GLU A 63 -6.56 9.74 4.72
CA GLU A 63 -8.00 9.86 5.00
C GLU A 63 -8.28 9.75 6.51
N PHE A 64 -7.67 8.81 7.19
CA PHE A 64 -7.78 8.67 8.64
C PHE A 64 -7.30 9.91 9.39
N ASN A 65 -6.15 10.46 9.01
CA ASN A 65 -5.66 11.70 9.62
C ASN A 65 -6.59 12.90 9.34
N SER A 66 -7.24 12.93 8.17
CA SER A 66 -8.23 13.95 7.84
C SER A 66 -9.47 13.83 8.75
N PHE A 67 -9.98 12.61 8.92
CA PHE A 67 -11.07 12.32 9.84
C PHE A 67 -10.73 12.72 11.29
N ILE A 68 -9.56 12.37 11.80
CA ILE A 68 -9.14 12.75 13.17
C ILE A 68 -9.07 14.29 13.33
N ARG A 69 -8.55 15.00 12.33
CA ARG A 69 -8.50 16.46 12.38
C ARG A 69 -9.91 17.07 12.41
N GLU A 70 -10.83 16.52 11.63
CA GLU A 70 -12.22 17.00 11.66
C GLU A 70 -12.90 16.69 13.00
N ARG A 71 -12.75 15.46 13.50
CA ARG A 71 -13.30 15.02 14.80
C ARG A 71 -12.82 15.89 15.98
N ASP A 72 -11.56 16.31 15.95
CA ASP A 72 -10.90 16.97 17.09
C ASP A 72 -10.75 18.48 16.93
N ARG A 73 -11.27 19.08 15.86
CA ARG A 73 -11.13 20.51 15.55
C ARG A 73 -11.45 21.41 16.75
N ASP A 74 -12.56 21.13 17.45
CA ASP A 74 -13.06 21.94 18.55
C ASP A 74 -12.66 21.41 19.93
N LYS A 75 -11.83 20.35 20.01
CA LYS A 75 -11.48 19.70 21.28
C LYS A 75 -10.18 20.20 21.92
N GLY A 76 -9.43 21.04 21.21
CA GLY A 76 -8.11 21.48 21.62
C GLY A 76 -7.02 20.40 21.46
N CYS A 77 -5.79 20.80 21.61
CA CYS A 77 -4.62 19.92 21.55
C CYS A 77 -4.65 18.89 22.67
N ILE A 78 -4.50 17.61 22.32
CA ILE A 78 -4.53 16.51 23.31
C ILE A 78 -3.48 16.68 24.40
N SER A 79 -2.29 17.21 24.09
CA SER A 79 -1.17 17.32 25.04
C SER A 79 -1.22 18.61 25.85
N CYS A 80 -1.43 19.78 25.24
CA CYS A 80 -1.33 21.06 25.95
C CYS A 80 -2.67 21.79 26.12
N GLY A 81 -3.76 21.29 25.57
CA GLY A 81 -5.09 21.91 25.64
C GLY A 81 -5.28 23.17 24.79
N ALA A 82 -4.25 23.66 24.09
CA ALA A 82 -4.35 24.85 23.24
C ALA A 82 -5.38 24.63 22.11
N GLU A 83 -6.09 25.68 21.73
CA GLU A 83 -7.03 25.64 20.60
C GLU A 83 -6.31 25.21 19.31
N LEU A 84 -6.95 24.36 18.52
CA LEU A 84 -6.43 23.84 17.26
C LEU A 84 -6.84 24.73 16.08
N ASN A 85 -6.55 26.03 16.22
CA ASN A 85 -6.79 27.01 15.17
C ASN A 85 -5.72 26.92 14.07
N GLY A 86 -6.13 26.80 12.81
CA GLY A 86 -5.23 26.72 11.68
C GLY A 86 -4.65 25.31 11.46
N LYS A 87 -3.33 25.21 11.27
CA LYS A 87 -2.66 23.95 10.95
C LYS A 87 -2.34 23.15 12.22
N PHE A 88 -2.84 21.94 12.30
CA PHE A 88 -2.51 20.96 13.33
C PHE A 88 -2.48 19.54 12.76
N ASP A 89 -1.96 18.62 13.49
CA ASP A 89 -1.70 17.25 13.07
C ASP A 89 -2.60 16.24 13.78
N ALA A 90 -2.81 15.08 13.16
CA ALA A 90 -3.30 13.88 13.82
C ALA A 90 -2.09 13.18 14.45
N GLY A 91 -1.82 13.46 15.73
CA GLY A 91 -0.72 12.89 16.48
C GLY A 91 -1.04 11.49 16.97
N HIS A 92 -0.07 10.57 16.89
CA HIS A 92 -0.19 9.21 17.38
C HIS A 92 0.50 9.07 18.74
N TYR A 93 -0.16 8.46 19.71
CA TYR A 93 0.45 8.12 20.99
C TYR A 93 1.43 6.94 20.81
N PHE A 94 0.97 5.80 20.29
CA PHE A 94 1.82 4.73 19.80
C PHE A 94 2.12 4.97 18.33
N ASN A 95 3.40 4.89 17.97
CA ASN A 95 3.90 5.20 16.63
C ASN A 95 3.23 4.34 15.54
N THR A 96 3.14 4.89 14.32
CA THR A 96 2.56 4.24 13.13
C THR A 96 3.26 2.94 12.70
N GLN A 97 4.44 2.62 13.23
CA GLN A 97 5.08 1.32 13.02
C GLN A 97 4.28 0.16 13.62
N TYR A 98 3.49 0.42 14.66
CA TYR A 98 2.59 -0.58 15.26
C TYR A 98 1.27 -0.62 14.48
N SER A 99 1.16 -1.57 13.55
CA SER A 99 0.01 -1.67 12.63
C SER A 99 -1.32 -1.89 13.34
N SER A 100 -1.33 -2.54 14.50
CA SER A 100 -2.54 -2.83 15.29
C SER A 100 -3.23 -1.57 15.84
N VAL A 101 -2.47 -0.51 16.10
CA VAL A 101 -3.00 0.75 16.67
C VAL A 101 -2.88 1.94 15.72
N ARG A 102 -2.36 1.71 14.52
CA ARG A 102 -2.15 2.78 13.52
C ARG A 102 -3.42 3.56 13.19
N PHE A 103 -4.54 2.86 13.08
CA PHE A 103 -5.86 3.41 12.75
C PHE A 103 -6.84 3.32 13.92
N ASP A 104 -6.33 3.23 15.15
CA ASP A 104 -7.16 3.26 16.34
C ASP A 104 -7.49 4.71 16.73
N GLU A 105 -8.76 5.02 16.82
CA GLU A 105 -9.25 6.37 17.16
C GLU A 105 -8.85 6.78 18.59
N ASN A 106 -8.63 5.83 19.49
CA ASN A 106 -8.17 6.09 20.84
C ASN A 106 -6.66 6.36 20.91
N ASN A 107 -5.92 5.91 19.89
CA ASN A 107 -4.48 6.14 19.78
C ASN A 107 -4.14 7.45 19.07
N VAL A 108 -5.08 8.05 18.33
CA VAL A 108 -4.79 9.19 17.46
C VAL A 108 -5.71 10.37 17.77
N HIS A 109 -5.11 11.51 18.08
CA HIS A 109 -5.84 12.72 18.45
C HIS A 109 -5.25 13.98 17.81
N GLY A 110 -6.08 15.03 17.72
CA GLY A 110 -5.64 16.36 17.29
C GLY A 110 -4.54 16.91 18.20
N GLN A 111 -3.38 17.25 17.61
CA GLN A 111 -2.23 17.77 18.32
C GLN A 111 -1.65 18.97 17.59
N CYS A 112 -1.33 20.04 18.31
CA CYS A 112 -0.70 21.21 17.71
C CYS A 112 0.73 20.86 17.22
N VAL A 113 1.19 21.56 16.18
CA VAL A 113 2.52 21.33 15.57
C VAL A 113 3.64 21.40 16.62
N ASN A 114 3.53 22.30 17.59
CA ASN A 114 4.54 22.41 18.66
C ASN A 114 4.65 21.13 19.50
N CYS A 115 3.53 20.56 19.95
CA CYS A 115 3.54 19.32 20.73
C CYS A 115 3.91 18.10 19.87
N ASN A 116 3.36 18.02 18.66
CA ASN A 116 3.59 16.86 17.78
C ASN A 116 5.01 16.81 17.23
N TYR A 117 5.50 17.91 16.67
CA TYR A 117 6.78 17.96 15.97
C TYR A 117 7.94 18.41 16.88
N HIS A 118 7.84 19.61 17.50
CA HIS A 118 8.95 20.19 18.25
C HIS A 118 9.18 19.52 19.61
N LYS A 119 8.13 18.98 20.24
CA LYS A 119 8.22 18.23 21.51
C LYS A 119 8.13 16.71 21.30
N HIS A 120 8.39 16.22 20.07
CA HIS A 120 8.42 14.80 19.74
C HIS A 120 7.19 14.01 20.24
N GLY A 121 6.00 14.60 20.10
CA GLY A 121 4.73 14.00 20.52
C GLY A 121 4.29 14.37 21.94
N ALA A 122 5.17 14.97 22.77
CA ALA A 122 4.84 15.35 24.17
C ALA A 122 4.07 14.23 24.90
N LEU A 123 4.66 13.02 24.96
CA LEU A 123 3.96 11.77 25.31
C LEU A 123 3.40 11.76 26.73
N LEU A 124 4.07 12.37 27.70
CA LEU A 124 3.57 12.44 29.08
C LEU A 124 2.29 13.26 29.15
N GLU A 125 2.31 14.45 28.56
CA GLU A 125 1.15 15.34 28.49
C GLU A 125 0.05 14.73 27.62
N TYR A 126 0.44 13.99 26.57
CA TYR A 126 -0.50 13.26 25.71
C TYR A 126 -1.26 12.20 26.52
N GLN A 127 -0.56 11.40 27.34
CA GLN A 127 -1.20 10.39 28.19
C GLN A 127 -2.23 11.02 29.14
N VAL A 128 -1.85 12.12 29.81
CA VAL A 128 -2.78 12.86 30.68
C VAL A 128 -3.99 13.35 29.90
N GLY A 129 -3.78 13.81 28.66
CA GLY A 129 -4.86 14.25 27.76
C GLY A 129 -5.80 13.11 27.39
N ILE A 130 -5.28 11.92 27.09
CA ILE A 130 -6.09 10.71 26.83
C ILE A 130 -6.94 10.36 28.04
N GLU A 131 -6.34 10.27 29.22
CA GLU A 131 -7.05 9.95 30.46
C GLU A 131 -8.22 10.92 30.72
N LYS A 132 -8.00 12.20 30.48
CA LYS A 132 -9.06 13.23 30.58
C LYS A 132 -10.15 13.13 29.52
N ARG A 133 -9.78 12.77 28.28
CA ARG A 133 -10.69 12.80 27.13
C ARG A 133 -11.54 11.55 27.00
N ILE A 134 -10.99 10.37 27.27
CA ILE A 134 -11.65 9.09 27.09
C ILE A 134 -11.76 8.24 28.37
N GLY A 135 -11.22 8.71 29.49
CA GLY A 135 -11.37 8.05 30.80
C GLY A 135 -10.65 6.71 30.95
N GLY A 136 -9.65 6.43 30.11
CA GLY A 136 -8.97 5.15 30.10
C GLY A 136 -7.56 5.20 29.54
N ARG A 137 -6.84 4.08 29.66
CA ARG A 137 -5.56 3.90 28.99
C ARG A 137 -5.82 3.51 27.51
N VAL A 138 -5.01 4.04 26.62
CA VAL A 138 -4.84 3.42 25.31
C VAL A 138 -4.13 2.11 25.57
N VAL A 139 -4.80 1.02 25.33
CA VAL A 139 -4.50 -0.40 25.57
C VAL A 139 -3.09 -0.72 26.05
#